data_3887eef9e2ad08a8e387e38c4636b1c1
#
_entry.id   3887eef9e2ad08a8e387e38c4636b1c1
#
_cell.length_a   1.000
_cell.length_b   1.000
_cell.length_c   1.000
_cell.angle_alpha   90.00
_cell.angle_beta   90.00
_cell.angle_gamma   90.00
#
_symmetry.space_group_name_H-M   'P 1'
#
loop_
_entity.id
_entity.type
_entity.pdbx_description
1 polymer ?
#
loop_
_entity_poly.entity_id
_entity_poly.type
_entity_poly.pdbx_seq_one_letter_code
_entity_poly.pdbx_strand_id
1 'polypeptide(L)'
;MKLNNKGWWLVFLIIVGVLFLLILIFVSLRIRALTHQFKDNKKDKKQTTEKSSVNTDLYRTLEASLEKAGESYSIYHLTLIENSTDHVIVWYETLKNEGFIESLPDPEAEGECKGYVMIKDEDSVEPFVKCSKYETLNYDLWVD
;
A
#
# COMPACT_ATOMS: atom_id res chain seq x y z
N MET A 1 49.04 8.40 -32.92
CA MET A 1 48.68 6.99 -32.63
C MET A 1 47.35 6.69 -33.28
N LYS A 2 47.33 5.92 -34.39
CA LYS A 2 46.06 5.45 -34.99
C LYS A 2 45.58 4.26 -34.15
N LEU A 3 44.65 4.50 -33.26
CA LEU A 3 43.93 3.39 -32.58
C LEU A 3 43.14 2.62 -33.63
N ASN A 4 43.47 1.35 -33.79
CA ASN A 4 42.84 0.42 -34.72
C ASN A 4 41.36 0.32 -34.31
N ASN A 5 40.40 0.51 -35.23
CA ASN A 5 38.95 0.50 -34.98
C ASN A 5 38.47 -0.73 -34.18
N LYS A 6 39.19 -1.85 -34.26
CA LYS A 6 38.89 -3.06 -33.45
C LYS A 6 39.19 -2.90 -31.98
N GLY A 7 40.22 -2.12 -31.59
CA GLY A 7 40.59 -1.90 -30.21
C GLY A 7 39.59 -0.94 -29.51
N TRP A 8 39.09 0.07 -30.23
CA TRP A 8 38.08 0.99 -29.64
C TRP A 8 36.75 0.31 -29.40
N TRP A 9 36.35 -0.58 -30.30
CA TRP A 9 35.09 -1.32 -30.13
C TRP A 9 35.12 -2.25 -28.91
N LEU A 10 36.23 -2.86 -28.59
CA LEU A 10 36.44 -3.65 -27.38
C LEU A 10 36.36 -2.78 -26.12
N VAL A 11 37.00 -1.61 -26.12
CA VAL A 11 36.91 -0.67 -24.98
C VAL A 11 35.48 -0.18 -24.76
N PHE A 12 34.75 0.11 -25.83
CA PHE A 12 33.34 0.51 -25.75
C PHE A 12 32.47 -0.59 -25.16
N LEU A 13 32.65 -1.86 -25.56
CA LEU A 13 31.91 -3.00 -24.99
C LEU A 13 32.20 -3.19 -23.50
N ILE A 14 33.47 -3.00 -23.07
CA ILE A 14 33.83 -3.09 -21.65
C ILE A 14 33.13 -1.98 -20.84
N ILE A 15 33.14 -0.75 -21.35
CA ILE A 15 32.49 0.38 -20.68
C ILE A 15 30.97 0.15 -20.54
N VAL A 16 30.31 -0.31 -21.61
CA VAL A 16 28.88 -0.63 -21.59
C VAL A 16 28.59 -1.77 -20.61
N GLY A 17 29.43 -2.81 -20.59
CA GLY A 17 29.30 -3.91 -19.65
C GLY A 17 29.42 -3.49 -18.18
N VAL A 18 30.40 -2.64 -17.86
CA VAL A 18 30.57 -2.09 -16.50
C VAL A 18 29.39 -1.21 -16.11
N LEU A 19 28.90 -0.38 -17.01
CA LEU A 19 27.74 0.49 -16.76
C LEU A 19 26.48 -0.30 -16.51
N PHE A 20 26.28 -1.39 -17.24
CA PHE A 20 25.15 -2.31 -17.03
C PHE A 20 25.23 -3.02 -15.66
N LEU A 21 26.42 -3.47 -15.24
CA LEU A 21 26.63 -4.04 -13.91
C LEU A 21 26.34 -3.04 -12.79
N LEU A 22 26.74 -1.78 -12.93
CA LEU A 22 26.46 -0.72 -11.96
C LEU A 22 24.95 -0.47 -11.83
N ILE A 23 24.21 -0.48 -12.95
CA ILE A 23 22.74 -0.34 -12.93
C ILE A 23 22.10 -1.52 -12.19
N LEU A 24 22.54 -2.77 -12.44
CA LEU A 24 21.99 -3.94 -11.73
C LEU A 24 22.26 -3.88 -10.22
N ILE A 25 23.45 -3.44 -9.81
CA ILE A 25 23.78 -3.25 -8.39
C ILE A 25 22.89 -2.17 -7.77
N PHE A 26 22.70 -1.05 -8.46
CA PHE A 26 21.87 0.04 -7.97
C PHE A 26 20.41 -0.36 -7.82
N VAL A 27 19.85 -1.08 -8.80
CA VAL A 27 18.48 -1.63 -8.72
C VAL A 27 18.35 -2.64 -7.57
N SER A 28 19.36 -3.53 -7.40
CA SER A 28 19.35 -4.50 -6.30
C SER A 28 19.42 -3.84 -4.92
N LEU A 29 20.17 -2.74 -4.78
CA LEU A 29 20.22 -1.96 -3.53
C LEU A 29 18.90 -1.24 -3.26
N ARG A 30 18.23 -0.75 -4.31
CA ARG A 30 16.89 -0.12 -4.16
C ARG A 30 15.83 -1.12 -3.73
N ILE A 31 15.82 -2.32 -4.30
CA ILE A 31 14.90 -3.39 -3.90
C ILE A 31 15.13 -3.80 -2.45
N ARG A 32 16.40 -3.89 -1.99
CA ARG A 32 16.71 -4.20 -0.58
C ARG A 32 16.29 -3.08 0.37
N ALA A 33 16.42 -1.83 -0.02
CA ALA A 33 15.95 -0.69 0.79
C ALA A 33 14.43 -0.70 0.95
N LEU A 34 13.67 -1.04 -0.09
CA LEU A 34 12.22 -1.19 -0.04
C LEU A 34 11.79 -2.37 0.85
N THR A 35 12.47 -3.53 0.76
CA THR A 35 12.14 -4.68 1.62
C THR A 35 12.50 -4.45 3.09
N HIS A 36 13.45 -3.57 3.42
CA HIS A 36 13.73 -3.19 4.81
C HIS A 36 12.65 -2.26 5.39
N GLN A 37 12.10 -1.35 4.60
CA GLN A 37 11.00 -0.48 5.07
C GLN A 37 9.72 -1.28 5.35
N PHE A 38 9.41 -2.33 4.57
CA PHE A 38 8.30 -3.22 4.86
C PHE A 38 8.48 -4.06 6.13
N LYS A 39 9.70 -4.24 6.63
CA LYS A 39 9.99 -5.06 7.82
C LYS A 39 9.97 -4.24 9.12
N ASP A 40 10.25 -2.95 9.08
CA ASP A 40 10.31 -2.09 10.27
C ASP A 40 8.97 -1.47 10.65
N ASN A 41 8.01 -1.33 9.70
CA ASN A 41 6.64 -0.91 10.00
C ASN A 41 5.80 -1.98 10.72
N LYS A 42 6.35 -3.19 10.93
CA LYS A 42 5.65 -4.29 11.62
C LYS A 42 5.81 -4.27 13.15
N LYS A 43 6.49 -3.26 13.74
CA LYS A 43 6.83 -3.30 15.18
C LYS A 43 6.12 -2.31 16.10
N ASP A 44 5.39 -1.31 15.61
CA ASP A 44 4.86 -0.25 16.47
C ASP A 44 3.36 0.06 16.37
N LYS A 45 2.50 -0.94 16.14
CA LYS A 45 1.07 -0.78 16.48
C LYS A 45 0.57 -1.96 17.31
N LYS A 46 1.13 -2.07 18.53
CA LYS A 46 0.57 -2.94 19.57
C LYS A 46 -0.13 -2.09 20.60
N GLN A 47 -1.38 -1.75 20.34
CA GLN A 47 -2.34 -1.41 21.37
C GLN A 47 -3.65 -2.12 21.06
N THR A 48 -3.70 -3.38 21.47
CA THR A 48 -4.89 -4.21 21.46
C THR A 48 -5.52 -4.13 22.82
N THR A 49 -6.71 -3.57 22.89
CA THR A 49 -7.59 -3.78 24.02
C THR A 49 -8.15 -5.19 23.91
N GLU A 50 -7.78 -6.06 24.85
CA GLU A 50 -8.27 -7.43 24.97
C GLU A 50 -9.79 -7.44 25.11
N LYS A 51 -10.49 -8.03 24.14
CA LYS A 51 -11.78 -8.65 24.37
C LYS A 51 -11.99 -9.80 23.39
N SER A 52 -11.91 -11.03 23.91
CA SER A 52 -12.27 -12.28 23.25
C SER A 52 -11.31 -12.73 22.13
N SER A 53 -11.10 -14.04 21.97
CA SER A 53 -10.24 -14.70 20.99
C SER A 53 -10.70 -14.53 19.53
N VAL A 54 -10.79 -13.28 19.10
CA VAL A 54 -11.03 -12.90 17.72
C VAL A 54 -9.73 -13.13 16.96
N ASN A 55 -9.81 -13.81 15.82
CA ASN A 55 -8.64 -14.05 14.97
C ASN A 55 -8.21 -12.75 14.28
N THR A 56 -7.49 -11.91 15.02
CA THR A 56 -7.06 -10.57 14.62
C THR A 56 -6.29 -10.54 13.28
N ASP A 57 -5.66 -11.65 12.90
CA ASP A 57 -4.89 -11.71 11.65
C ASP A 57 -5.79 -11.73 10.41
N LEU A 58 -7.00 -12.29 10.51
CA LEU A 58 -7.99 -12.26 9.41
C LEU A 58 -8.48 -10.82 9.17
N TYR A 59 -8.78 -10.10 10.23
CA TYR A 59 -9.25 -8.71 10.12
C TYR A 59 -8.16 -7.76 9.63
N ARG A 60 -6.89 -7.98 10.00
CA ARG A 60 -5.75 -7.25 9.43
C ARG A 60 -5.62 -7.44 7.92
N THR A 61 -5.95 -8.63 7.42
CA THR A 61 -5.96 -8.89 5.98
C THR A 61 -7.04 -8.08 5.27
N LEU A 62 -8.22 -7.91 5.91
CA LEU A 62 -9.28 -7.07 5.38
C LEU A 62 -8.89 -5.60 5.40
N GLU A 63 -8.31 -5.11 6.50
CA GLU A 63 -7.77 -3.73 6.58
C GLU A 63 -6.75 -3.48 5.49
N ALA A 64 -5.78 -4.39 5.29
CA ALA A 64 -4.77 -4.26 4.24
C ALA A 64 -5.37 -4.29 2.82
N SER A 65 -6.44 -5.07 2.61
CA SER A 65 -7.15 -5.10 1.31
C SER A 65 -7.88 -3.79 1.05
N LEU A 66 -8.51 -3.21 2.07
CA LEU A 66 -9.21 -1.94 1.99
C LEU A 66 -8.21 -0.77 1.82
N GLU A 67 -7.08 -0.79 2.53
CA GLU A 67 -5.98 0.18 2.39
C GLU A 67 -5.47 0.21 0.95
N LYS A 68 -5.17 -0.97 0.38
CA LYS A 68 -4.71 -1.09 -1.01
C LYS A 68 -5.73 -0.58 -2.03
N ALA A 69 -7.02 -0.81 -1.78
CA ALA A 69 -8.08 -0.27 -2.62
C ALA A 69 -8.12 1.27 -2.54
N GLY A 70 -7.94 1.83 -1.35
CA GLY A 70 -7.83 3.26 -1.12
C GLY A 70 -6.61 3.89 -1.80
N GLU A 71 -5.44 3.24 -1.72
CA GLU A 71 -4.24 3.67 -2.45
C GLU A 71 -4.47 3.69 -3.97
N SER A 72 -5.12 2.65 -4.50
CA SER A 72 -5.46 2.61 -5.92
C SER A 72 -6.44 3.72 -6.29
N TYR A 73 -7.46 3.96 -5.46
CA TYR A 73 -8.43 5.03 -5.64
C TYR A 73 -7.74 6.42 -5.62
N SER A 74 -6.81 6.65 -4.69
CA SER A 74 -6.11 7.93 -4.57
C SER A 74 -5.34 8.29 -5.84
N ILE A 75 -4.69 7.31 -6.47
CA ILE A 75 -3.95 7.49 -7.73
C ILE A 75 -4.89 7.89 -8.89
N TYR A 76 -6.09 7.29 -8.97
CA TYR A 76 -7.06 7.61 -10.02
C TYR A 76 -7.80 8.92 -9.79
N HIS A 77 -7.90 9.38 -8.54
CA HIS A 77 -8.68 10.55 -8.12
C HIS A 77 -7.81 11.65 -7.48
N LEU A 78 -6.54 11.79 -7.90
CA LEU A 78 -5.55 12.74 -7.37
C LEU A 78 -6.10 14.16 -7.25
N THR A 79 -6.81 14.67 -8.27
CA THR A 79 -7.35 16.03 -8.27
C THR A 79 -8.41 16.26 -7.18
N LEU A 80 -9.11 15.23 -6.76
CA LEU A 80 -10.10 15.30 -5.69
C LEU A 80 -9.40 15.39 -4.33
N ILE A 81 -8.30 14.66 -4.18
CA ILE A 81 -7.52 14.60 -2.94
C ILE A 81 -6.68 15.88 -2.78
N GLU A 82 -6.00 16.34 -3.82
CA GLU A 82 -5.21 17.58 -3.82
C GLU A 82 -6.05 18.84 -3.53
N ASN A 83 -7.32 18.84 -3.91
CA ASN A 83 -8.23 19.93 -3.64
C ASN A 83 -8.91 19.85 -2.26
N SER A 84 -8.72 18.76 -1.53
CA SER A 84 -9.21 18.61 -0.17
C SER A 84 -8.32 19.38 0.81
N THR A 85 -8.93 20.07 1.78
CA THR A 85 -8.20 20.88 2.76
C THR A 85 -7.72 20.08 3.97
N ASP A 86 -8.21 18.85 4.13
CA ASP A 86 -7.92 18.04 5.31
C ASP A 86 -7.78 16.55 4.93
N HIS A 87 -8.88 15.85 4.71
CA HIS A 87 -8.90 14.45 4.34
C HIS A 87 -10.14 14.14 3.48
N VAL A 88 -10.08 13.02 2.76
CA VAL A 88 -11.20 12.49 1.97
C VAL A 88 -11.59 11.14 2.55
N ILE A 89 -12.87 10.96 2.86
CA ILE A 89 -13.44 9.67 3.28
C ILE A 89 -14.06 9.01 2.06
N VAL A 90 -13.60 7.79 1.76
CA VAL A 90 -14.13 6.97 0.67
C VAL A 90 -14.70 5.69 1.23
N TRP A 91 -16.01 5.52 1.10
CA TRP A 91 -16.72 4.34 1.60
C TRP A 91 -16.39 3.08 0.80
N TYR A 92 -16.43 1.93 1.47
CA TYR A 92 -16.27 0.62 0.86
C TYR A 92 -17.17 0.42 -0.37
N GLU A 93 -18.43 0.84 -0.28
CA GLU A 93 -19.39 0.74 -1.37
C GLU A 93 -18.94 1.52 -2.63
N THR A 94 -18.32 2.67 -2.44
CA THR A 94 -17.75 3.46 -3.56
C THR A 94 -16.58 2.70 -4.19
N LEU A 95 -15.65 2.22 -3.38
CA LEU A 95 -14.50 1.43 -3.86
C LEU A 95 -14.93 0.17 -4.61
N LYS A 96 -15.98 -0.51 -4.10
CA LYS A 96 -16.56 -1.69 -4.73
C LYS A 96 -17.25 -1.36 -6.06
N ASN A 97 -18.05 -0.32 -6.11
CA ASN A 97 -18.78 0.10 -7.31
C ASN A 97 -17.84 0.55 -8.42
N GLU A 98 -16.71 1.13 -8.07
CA GLU A 98 -15.68 1.57 -9.03
C GLU A 98 -14.65 0.46 -9.34
N GLY A 99 -14.76 -0.72 -8.72
CA GLY A 99 -13.95 -1.89 -9.04
C GLY A 99 -12.56 -1.92 -8.40
N PHE A 100 -12.31 -1.10 -7.38
CA PHE A 100 -11.03 -1.11 -6.64
C PHE A 100 -10.95 -2.26 -5.63
N ILE A 101 -12.09 -2.79 -5.19
CA ILE A 101 -12.20 -3.94 -4.31
C ILE A 101 -13.40 -4.81 -4.73
N GLU A 102 -13.27 -6.14 -4.67
CA GLU A 102 -14.35 -7.06 -5.04
C GLU A 102 -15.34 -7.27 -3.88
N SER A 103 -14.81 -7.55 -2.70
CA SER A 103 -15.60 -7.85 -1.51
C SER A 103 -14.82 -7.59 -0.23
N LEU A 104 -15.55 -7.40 0.87
CA LEU A 104 -15.00 -7.27 2.22
C LEU A 104 -15.74 -8.28 3.14
N PRO A 105 -15.51 -9.61 2.94
CA PRO A 105 -16.28 -10.64 3.64
C PRO A 105 -15.99 -10.62 5.15
N ASP A 106 -17.06 -10.82 5.97
CA ASP A 106 -16.86 -11.01 7.40
C ASP A 106 -16.30 -12.42 7.67
N PRO A 107 -15.10 -12.56 8.29
CA PRO A 107 -14.48 -13.85 8.51
C PRO A 107 -15.21 -14.75 9.52
N GLU A 108 -16.09 -14.17 10.34
CA GLU A 108 -16.75 -14.87 11.45
C GLU A 108 -18.28 -14.82 11.38
N ALA A 109 -18.85 -14.27 10.30
CA ALA A 109 -20.29 -14.23 10.06
C ALA A 109 -20.60 -14.30 8.55
N GLU A 110 -21.87 -14.59 8.21
CA GLU A 110 -22.36 -14.45 6.84
C GLU A 110 -22.53 -12.97 6.50
N GLY A 111 -22.01 -12.55 5.34
CA GLY A 111 -22.14 -11.20 4.82
C GLY A 111 -20.83 -10.46 4.65
N GLU A 112 -20.92 -9.16 4.49
CA GLU A 112 -19.78 -8.26 4.30
C GLU A 112 -19.66 -7.31 5.49
N CYS A 113 -18.41 -6.96 5.80
CA CYS A 113 -18.10 -5.88 6.74
C CYS A 113 -18.42 -4.53 6.11
N LYS A 114 -18.67 -3.54 6.95
CA LYS A 114 -18.69 -2.13 6.55
C LYS A 114 -17.28 -1.57 6.64
N GLY A 115 -16.98 -0.58 5.85
CA GLY A 115 -15.67 0.05 5.92
C GLY A 115 -15.58 1.35 5.14
N TYR A 116 -14.52 2.07 5.38
CA TYR A 116 -14.10 3.24 4.61
C TYR A 116 -12.60 3.40 4.72
N VAL A 117 -12.04 4.18 3.82
CA VAL A 117 -10.66 4.66 3.91
C VAL A 117 -10.66 6.16 4.12
N MET A 118 -9.75 6.65 4.95
CA MET A 118 -9.45 8.05 5.10
C MET A 118 -8.14 8.33 4.37
N ILE A 119 -8.19 9.19 3.36
CA ILE A 119 -7.06 9.57 2.51
C ILE A 119 -6.69 11.00 2.86
N LYS A 120 -5.49 11.20 3.40
CA LYS A 120 -4.93 12.53 3.72
C LYS A 120 -4.12 13.10 2.57
N ASP A 121 -3.36 12.23 1.92
CA ASP A 121 -2.56 12.49 0.73
C ASP A 121 -2.37 11.17 -0.04
N GLU A 122 -1.68 11.20 -1.18
CA GLU A 122 -1.50 10.02 -2.05
C GLU A 122 -0.77 8.84 -1.36
N ASP A 123 0.04 9.12 -0.33
CA ASP A 123 0.84 8.14 0.40
C ASP A 123 0.25 7.79 1.79
N SER A 124 -0.82 8.46 2.20
CA SER A 124 -1.39 8.34 3.54
C SER A 124 -2.85 7.91 3.50
N VAL A 125 -3.06 6.60 3.48
CA VAL A 125 -4.37 5.95 3.48
C VAL A 125 -4.54 5.17 4.77
N GLU A 126 -5.61 5.44 5.52
CA GLU A 126 -5.94 4.75 6.76
C GLU A 126 -7.26 3.95 6.58
N PRO A 127 -7.24 2.62 6.68
CA PRO A 127 -8.43 1.78 6.57
C PRO A 127 -9.20 1.69 7.88
N PHE A 128 -10.52 1.72 7.80
CA PHE A 128 -11.43 1.52 8.92
C PHE A 128 -12.46 0.47 8.56
N VAL A 129 -12.55 -0.60 9.35
CA VAL A 129 -13.40 -1.77 9.11
C VAL A 129 -14.28 -2.04 10.33
N LYS A 130 -15.55 -2.34 10.09
CA LYS A 130 -16.51 -2.76 11.11
C LYS A 130 -17.23 -4.02 10.65
N CYS A 131 -16.96 -5.11 11.35
CA CYS A 131 -17.52 -6.44 11.13
C CYS A 131 -18.36 -6.87 12.32
N SER A 132 -18.87 -8.09 12.32
CA SER A 132 -19.72 -8.62 13.42
C SER A 132 -19.01 -8.69 14.76
N LYS A 133 -17.70 -9.00 14.77
CA LYS A 133 -16.89 -9.19 15.99
C LYS A 133 -15.63 -8.35 16.04
N TYR A 134 -15.44 -7.45 15.10
CA TYR A 134 -14.26 -6.62 15.00
C TYR A 134 -14.62 -5.21 14.56
N GLU A 135 -13.93 -4.26 15.13
CA GLU A 135 -14.03 -2.85 14.74
C GLU A 135 -12.66 -2.21 14.87
N THR A 136 -12.21 -1.53 13.81
CA THR A 136 -10.99 -0.73 13.85
C THR A 136 -11.13 0.39 14.88
N LEU A 137 -10.09 0.63 15.66
CA LEU A 137 -10.10 1.69 16.68
C LEU A 137 -10.49 3.04 16.04
N ASN A 138 -11.40 3.76 16.67
CA ASN A 138 -11.91 5.06 16.20
C ASN A 138 -12.76 5.01 14.92
N TYR A 139 -13.34 3.87 14.57
CA TYR A 139 -14.19 3.73 13.38
C TYR A 139 -15.26 4.81 13.28
N ASP A 140 -15.97 5.07 14.38
CA ASP A 140 -17.10 6.03 14.39
C ASP A 140 -16.65 7.50 14.54
N LEU A 141 -15.34 7.77 14.71
CA LEU A 141 -14.85 9.12 15.02
C LEU A 141 -14.93 10.09 13.83
N TRP A 142 -14.90 9.59 12.61
CA TRP A 142 -14.74 10.38 11.39
C TRP A 142 -15.97 10.40 10.49
N VAL A 143 -17.06 9.75 10.89
CA VAL A 143 -18.26 9.51 10.05
C VAL A 143 -19.57 10.07 10.64
N ASP A 144 -19.50 10.94 11.65
CA ASP A 144 -20.65 11.67 12.22
C ASP A 144 -21.02 12.92 11.41
#